data_acbc244afca5fe42b93c50390c3dc7de
#
_entry.id   acbc244afca5fe42b93c50390c3dc7de
#
_cell.length_a   1.000
_cell.length_b   1.000
_cell.length_c   1.000
_cell.angle_alpha   90.00
_cell.angle_beta   90.00
_cell.angle_gamma   90.00
#
_symmetry.space_group_name_H-M   'P 1'
#
loop_
_entity.id
_entity.type
_entity.pdbx_description
1 polymer ?
#
loop_
_entity_poly.entity_id
_entity_poly.type
_entity_poly.pdbx_seq_one_letter_code
_entity_poly.pdbx_strand_id
1 'polypeptide(L)'
;MDEKIEIKKQDFYEMMYLMEKILYIAERSGAREDSDNNAYSLAITFGKESVVQELLSLRRKMNEYLDEQSEAELEKVLEPIDDITIPYGLTLEALRKELEPYLPKRKRVRK
;
A
#
# COMPACT_ATOMS: atom_id res chain seq x y z
N MET A 1 14.40 -21.53 19.54
CA MET A 1 14.13 -20.56 18.52
C MET A 1 12.66 -20.37 18.34
N ASP A 2 12.22 -19.15 18.45
CA ASP A 2 10.81 -18.86 18.37
C ASP A 2 10.37 -18.74 16.92
N GLU A 3 9.33 -19.46 16.59
CA GLU A 3 8.72 -19.32 15.28
C GLU A 3 7.58 -18.32 15.31
N LYS A 4 7.45 -17.62 16.40
CA LYS A 4 6.38 -16.65 16.57
C LYS A 4 6.93 -15.36 17.11
N ILE A 5 6.28 -14.29 16.76
CA ILE A 5 6.53 -12.98 17.35
C ILE A 5 5.26 -12.57 18.08
N GLU A 6 5.41 -12.28 19.38
CA GLU A 6 4.25 -11.85 20.17
C GLU A 6 4.09 -10.35 20.04
N ILE A 7 2.90 -9.94 19.66
CA ILE A 7 2.59 -8.54 19.43
C ILE A 7 1.48 -8.12 20.39
N LYS A 8 1.65 -6.93 20.98
CA LYS A 8 0.59 -6.40 21.84
C LYS A 8 -0.70 -6.26 21.05
N LYS A 9 -1.80 -6.59 21.70
CA LYS A 9 -3.10 -6.56 21.05
C LYS A 9 -3.40 -5.19 20.46
N GLN A 10 -3.06 -4.14 21.20
CA GLN A 10 -3.31 -2.79 20.73
C GLN A 10 -2.53 -2.50 19.44
N ASP A 11 -1.27 -2.94 19.38
CA ASP A 11 -0.46 -2.73 18.17
C ASP A 11 -1.00 -3.53 17.00
N PHE A 12 -1.50 -4.72 17.28
CA PHE A 12 -2.10 -5.54 16.25
C PHE A 12 -3.36 -4.86 15.68
N TYR A 13 -4.17 -4.28 16.57
CA TYR A 13 -5.36 -3.58 16.11
C TYR A 13 -5.01 -2.37 15.27
N GLU A 14 -3.94 -1.64 15.64
CA GLU A 14 -3.50 -0.52 14.83
C GLU A 14 -3.08 -0.97 13.43
N MET A 15 -2.40 -2.09 13.37
CA MET A 15 -1.99 -2.65 12.09
C MET A 15 -3.20 -3.02 11.25
N MET A 16 -4.18 -3.68 11.86
CA MET A 16 -5.40 -4.05 11.15
C MET A 16 -6.15 -2.82 10.68
N TYR A 17 -6.23 -1.81 11.53
CA TYR A 17 -6.90 -0.57 11.15
C TYR A 17 -6.27 0.04 9.91
N LEU A 18 -4.94 0.11 9.91
CA LEU A 18 -4.24 0.72 8.79
C LEU A 18 -4.40 -0.09 7.52
N MET A 19 -4.32 -1.40 7.64
CA MET A 19 -4.53 -2.28 6.49
C MET A 19 -5.91 -2.08 5.88
N GLU A 20 -6.92 -2.06 6.74
CA GLU A 20 -8.28 -1.88 6.26
C GLU A 20 -8.47 -0.51 5.64
N LYS A 21 -7.83 0.50 6.23
CA LYS A 21 -7.92 1.86 5.71
C LYS A 21 -7.33 1.94 4.31
N ILE A 22 -6.16 1.36 4.13
CA ILE A 22 -5.50 1.38 2.83
C ILE A 22 -6.32 0.62 1.79
N LEU A 23 -6.86 -0.53 2.18
CA LEU A 23 -7.71 -1.31 1.30
C LEU A 23 -8.94 -0.51 0.88
N TYR A 24 -9.57 0.13 1.85
CA TYR A 24 -10.75 0.92 1.57
C TYR A 24 -10.44 2.03 0.57
N ILE A 25 -9.33 2.73 0.79
CA ILE A 25 -8.94 3.81 -0.10
C ILE A 25 -8.66 3.27 -1.51
N ALA A 26 -7.93 2.17 -1.59
CA ALA A 26 -7.56 1.61 -2.87
C ALA A 26 -8.78 1.17 -3.66
N GLU A 27 -9.71 0.49 -2.99
CA GLU A 27 -10.90 0.01 -3.65
C GLU A 27 -11.80 1.13 -4.13
N ARG A 28 -11.96 2.15 -3.29
CA ARG A 28 -12.84 3.25 -3.65
C ARG A 28 -12.24 4.12 -4.73
N SER A 29 -10.92 4.32 -4.67
CA SER A 29 -10.26 5.15 -5.67
C SER A 29 -10.29 4.50 -7.05
N GLY A 30 -10.35 3.18 -7.10
CA GLY A 30 -10.37 2.47 -8.37
C GLY A 30 -11.75 2.24 -8.95
N ALA A 31 -12.78 2.84 -8.34
CA ALA A 31 -14.15 2.54 -8.74
C ALA A 31 -14.62 3.33 -9.95
N ARG A 32 -13.89 4.36 -10.36
CA ARG A 32 -14.31 5.19 -11.48
C ARG A 32 -13.70 4.66 -12.77
N GLU A 33 -14.30 5.03 -13.88
CA GLU A 33 -13.79 4.60 -15.17
C GLU A 33 -12.69 5.50 -15.71
N ASP A 34 -12.63 6.72 -15.22
CA ASP A 34 -11.63 7.68 -15.67
C ASP A 34 -10.33 7.43 -14.96
N SER A 35 -9.29 7.07 -15.70
CA SER A 35 -8.01 6.72 -15.10
C SER A 35 -7.37 7.91 -14.37
N ASP A 36 -7.55 9.12 -14.90
CA ASP A 36 -7.02 10.29 -14.22
C ASP A 36 -7.70 10.50 -12.89
N ASN A 37 -9.02 10.37 -12.85
CA ASN A 37 -9.75 10.51 -11.61
C ASN A 37 -9.32 9.48 -10.59
N ASN A 38 -9.11 8.25 -11.04
CA ASN A 38 -8.66 7.20 -10.13
C ASN A 38 -7.30 7.54 -9.52
N ALA A 39 -6.38 7.96 -10.38
CA ALA A 39 -5.02 8.25 -9.92
C ALA A 39 -5.00 9.44 -8.96
N TYR A 40 -5.70 10.51 -9.33
CA TYR A 40 -5.73 11.70 -8.47
C TYR A 40 -6.46 11.43 -7.16
N SER A 41 -7.55 10.68 -7.24
CA SER A 41 -8.29 10.33 -6.02
C SER A 41 -7.42 9.58 -5.04
N LEU A 42 -6.66 8.63 -5.56
CA LEU A 42 -5.78 7.85 -4.71
C LEU A 42 -4.71 8.71 -4.08
N ALA A 43 -4.06 9.55 -4.89
CA ALA A 43 -2.98 10.40 -4.39
C ALA A 43 -3.50 11.40 -3.37
N ILE A 44 -4.62 12.03 -3.67
CA ILE A 44 -5.20 13.02 -2.76
C ILE A 44 -5.59 12.38 -1.44
N THR A 45 -6.24 11.22 -1.50
CA THR A 45 -6.71 10.58 -0.29
C THR A 45 -5.54 10.09 0.56
N PHE A 46 -4.50 9.54 -0.08
CA PHE A 46 -3.31 9.16 0.67
C PHE A 46 -2.71 10.34 1.42
N GLY A 47 -2.70 11.52 0.78
CA GLY A 47 -2.19 12.71 1.43
C GLY A 47 -3.08 13.19 2.56
N LYS A 48 -4.37 13.31 2.29
CA LYS A 48 -5.30 13.83 3.28
C LYS A 48 -5.40 12.94 4.51
N GLU A 49 -5.34 11.64 4.30
CA GLU A 49 -5.50 10.70 5.40
C GLU A 49 -4.18 10.34 6.07
N SER A 50 -3.10 10.99 5.68
CA SER A 50 -1.80 10.80 6.31
C SER A 50 -1.35 9.34 6.31
N VAL A 51 -1.63 8.64 5.21
CA VAL A 51 -1.35 7.21 5.17
C VAL A 51 0.13 6.90 5.34
N VAL A 52 0.99 7.67 4.66
CA VAL A 52 2.43 7.43 4.73
C VAL A 52 2.95 7.65 6.15
N GLN A 53 2.49 8.73 6.78
CA GLN A 53 2.92 9.03 8.13
C GLN A 53 2.49 7.95 9.11
N GLU A 54 1.27 7.45 8.94
CA GLU A 54 0.79 6.38 9.82
C GLU A 54 1.56 5.09 9.58
N LEU A 55 1.90 4.80 8.32
CA LEU A 55 2.72 3.64 8.01
C LEU A 55 4.11 3.74 8.64
N LEU A 56 4.71 4.92 8.57
CA LEU A 56 6.02 5.11 9.18
C LEU A 56 5.96 4.90 10.68
N SER A 57 4.93 5.40 11.32
CA SER A 57 4.75 5.23 12.74
C SER A 57 4.57 3.76 13.10
N LEU A 58 3.74 3.07 12.34
CA LEU A 58 3.51 1.65 12.58
C LEU A 58 4.78 0.85 12.36
N ARG A 59 5.54 1.18 11.32
CA ARG A 59 6.79 0.47 11.04
C ARG A 59 7.75 0.59 12.21
N ARG A 60 7.83 1.79 12.81
CA ARG A 60 8.69 1.98 13.96
C ARG A 60 8.27 1.08 15.12
N LYS A 61 6.97 1.01 15.37
CA LYS A 61 6.48 0.14 16.44
C LYS A 61 6.76 -1.32 16.17
N MET A 62 6.55 -1.74 14.92
CA MET A 62 6.76 -3.14 14.57
C MET A 62 8.23 -3.52 14.67
N ASN A 63 9.12 -2.59 14.32
CA ASN A 63 10.55 -2.87 14.40
C ASN A 63 10.99 -3.16 15.82
N GLU A 64 10.28 -2.65 16.80
CA GLU A 64 10.64 -2.90 18.20
C GLU A 64 10.43 -4.34 18.61
N TYR A 65 9.67 -5.09 17.84
CA TYR A 65 9.43 -6.50 18.14
C TYR A 65 10.52 -7.42 17.56
N LEU A 66 11.45 -6.88 16.79
CA LEU A 66 12.44 -7.68 16.11
C LEU A 66 13.70 -7.84 16.94
N ASP A 67 14.21 -9.08 17.02
CA ASP A 67 15.56 -9.30 17.54
C ASP A 67 16.50 -9.42 16.32
N GLU A 68 17.79 -9.64 16.59
CA GLU A 68 18.77 -9.66 15.51
C GLU A 68 18.46 -10.70 14.46
N GLN A 69 18.04 -11.88 14.92
CA GLN A 69 17.74 -12.94 13.98
C GLN A 69 16.52 -12.62 13.13
N SER A 70 15.49 -12.10 13.78
CA SER A 70 14.28 -11.73 13.05
C SER A 70 14.54 -10.62 12.05
N GLU A 71 15.41 -9.67 12.41
CA GLU A 71 15.79 -8.61 11.49
C GLU A 71 16.41 -9.16 10.23
N ALA A 72 17.35 -10.12 10.41
CA ALA A 72 18.02 -10.70 9.26
C ALA A 72 17.03 -11.46 8.38
N GLU A 73 16.12 -12.18 9.00
CA GLU A 73 15.10 -12.91 8.26
C GLU A 73 14.19 -11.97 7.51
N LEU A 74 13.79 -10.88 8.15
CA LEU A 74 12.91 -9.92 7.52
C LEU A 74 13.57 -9.25 6.32
N GLU A 75 14.87 -8.96 6.43
CA GLU A 75 15.59 -8.36 5.32
C GLU A 75 15.44 -9.20 4.06
N LYS A 76 15.54 -10.52 4.22
CA LYS A 76 15.40 -11.40 3.06
C LYS A 76 13.98 -11.36 2.52
N VAL A 77 13.00 -11.32 3.40
CA VAL A 77 11.61 -11.25 2.98
C VAL A 77 11.34 -9.99 2.19
N LEU A 78 12.02 -8.91 2.56
CA LEU A 78 11.76 -7.61 1.93
C LEU A 78 12.58 -7.36 0.67
N GLU A 79 13.52 -8.25 0.36
CA GLU A 79 14.38 -8.07 -0.83
C GLU A 79 13.59 -7.78 -2.11
N PRO A 80 12.50 -8.47 -2.39
CA PRO A 80 11.77 -8.20 -3.64
C PRO A 80 11.27 -6.78 -3.78
N ILE A 81 11.18 -6.02 -2.68
CA ILE A 81 10.74 -4.64 -2.76
C ILE A 81 11.71 -3.81 -3.57
N ASP A 82 13.00 -4.14 -3.52
CA ASP A 82 14.01 -3.40 -4.26
C ASP A 82 13.81 -3.50 -5.78
N ASP A 83 13.08 -4.51 -6.22
CA ASP A 83 12.84 -4.73 -7.64
C ASP A 83 11.63 -3.96 -8.15
N ILE A 84 10.91 -3.29 -7.27
CA ILE A 84 9.73 -2.53 -7.67
C ILE A 84 10.16 -1.25 -8.35
N THR A 85 9.65 -1.03 -9.54
CA THR A 85 9.96 0.15 -10.31
C THR A 85 8.82 1.14 -10.23
N ILE A 86 9.15 2.35 -9.82
CA ILE A 86 8.14 3.41 -9.73
C ILE A 86 8.27 4.31 -10.96
N PRO A 87 7.23 4.44 -11.75
CA PRO A 87 7.31 5.29 -12.95
C PRO A 87 7.34 6.76 -12.57
N TYR A 88 8.33 7.46 -13.07
CA TYR A 88 8.36 8.91 -12.90
C TYR A 88 9.19 9.48 -14.04
N GLY A 89 9.06 10.79 -14.23
CA GLY A 89 9.72 11.41 -15.36
C GLY A 89 9.05 11.17 -16.68
N LEU A 90 7.83 10.64 -16.65
CA LEU A 90 7.07 10.37 -17.86
C LEU A 90 6.02 11.43 -18.07
N THR A 91 5.58 11.55 -19.33
CA THR A 91 4.47 12.45 -19.62
C THR A 91 3.19 11.86 -19.07
N LEU A 92 2.19 12.70 -18.94
CA LEU A 92 0.88 12.23 -18.46
C LEU A 92 0.32 11.16 -19.39
N GLU A 93 0.53 11.36 -20.70
CA GLU A 93 0.03 10.39 -21.66
C GLU A 93 0.69 9.02 -21.46
N ALA A 94 2.00 9.02 -21.23
CA ALA A 94 2.69 7.75 -21.01
C ALA A 94 2.23 7.09 -19.72
N LEU A 95 1.99 7.91 -18.68
CA LEU A 95 1.51 7.36 -17.41
C LEU A 95 0.12 6.77 -17.56
N ARG A 96 -0.73 7.39 -18.35
CA ARG A 96 -2.06 6.85 -18.60
C ARG A 96 -1.99 5.48 -19.26
N LYS A 97 -1.09 5.32 -20.21
CA LYS A 97 -0.92 4.04 -20.88
C LYS A 97 -0.43 2.98 -19.91
N GLU A 98 0.52 3.36 -19.05
CA GLU A 98 1.04 2.42 -18.07
C GLU A 98 -0.04 1.98 -17.10
N LEU A 99 -0.94 2.88 -16.76
CA LEU A 99 -1.97 2.60 -15.77
C LEU A 99 -3.08 1.71 -16.32
N GLU A 100 -3.32 1.79 -17.60
CA GLU A 100 -4.49 1.16 -18.21
C GLU A 100 -4.69 -0.30 -17.84
N PRO A 101 -3.65 -1.16 -17.86
CA PRO A 101 -3.86 -2.57 -17.55
C PRO A 101 -4.27 -2.83 -16.09
N TYR A 102 -4.05 -1.85 -15.23
CA TYR A 102 -4.29 -2.05 -13.80
C TYR A 102 -5.58 -1.43 -13.31
N LEU A 103 -6.32 -0.79 -14.20
CA LEU A 103 -7.62 -0.25 -13.83
C LEU A 103 -8.62 -1.38 -13.68
N PRO A 104 -9.57 -1.23 -12.75
CA PRO A 104 -10.58 -2.26 -12.60
C PRO A 104 -11.36 -2.40 -13.87
N LYS A 105 -11.55 -3.64 -14.30
CA LYS A 105 -12.37 -3.87 -15.45
C LYS A 105 -13.80 -3.92 -15.03
N ARG A 106 -14.53 -2.86 -15.37
CA ARG A 106 -15.91 -2.86 -15.03
C ARG A 106 -16.64 -3.76 -15.97
N LYS A 107 -17.51 -4.55 -15.41
CA LYS A 107 -18.37 -5.30 -16.24
C LYS A 107 -19.23 -4.37 -16.99
N ARG A 108 -19.23 -4.52 -18.28
CA ARG A 108 -20.07 -3.72 -19.09
C ARG A 108 -21.43 -4.13 -18.86
N VAL A 109 -22.11 -3.30 -18.36
CA VAL A 109 -23.49 -3.60 -18.15
C VAL A 109 -24.22 -3.39 -19.39
N ARG A 110 -24.57 -3.75 -19.80
CA ARG A 110 -25.05 -3.42 -20.76
C ARG A 110 -25.99 -2.94 -20.81
N LYS A 111 -26.06 -2.36 -21.05
CA LYS A 111 -26.70 -1.73 -21.10
C LYS A 111 -27.43 -1.78 -21.60
#